data_5efc5617c116ebbf9d552005bc2d3e11
#
_entry.id   5efc5617c116ebbf9d552005bc2d3e11
#
_cell.length_a   1.000
_cell.length_b   1.000
_cell.length_c   1.000
_cell.angle_alpha   90.00
_cell.angle_beta   90.00
_cell.angle_gamma   90.00
#
_symmetry.space_group_name_H-M   'P 1'
#
loop_
_entity.id
_entity.type
_entity.pdbx_description
1 polymer ?
#
loop_
_entity_poly.entity_id
_entity_poly.type
_entity_poly.pdbx_seq_one_letter_code
_entity_poly.pdbx_strand_id
1 'polypeptide(L)'
;MKQFISVKDVANINALVKKALSYKQQPLLDKNLGAHKRIGLLFFNPSLRTRLSTQLAAQNLGMEPILFNVDKEGWALEFSEGAVMNGTTVEHIKDAAPVLGNYFDILCIRTFPSLQDKSADYSEHIIHQFIKYAGIPVVSLESATLHPLQSLTDIITMQESMNLSGTFTNKKPKVVLTWAPHIKSIPQCVANSFSEWVNAWGEANFVITHPEGYELAEGYTNGATITHDQDEALKDADFVYVKNWSSYQDYGKVLCTDANWMLTNAKLAVSNHAKVMHCLPVRRNVELSDEILDGANSLVTKEASNRVWAAQAVLSEILLATNK
;
A
#
# COMPACT_ATOMS: atom_id res chain seq x y z
N MET A 1 -5.87 12.12 13.34
CA MET A 1 -5.85 11.87 11.85
C MET A 1 -7.26 12.01 11.33
N LYS A 2 -7.51 12.82 10.29
CA LYS A 2 -8.87 13.01 9.72
C LYS A 2 -9.13 12.13 8.50
N GLN A 3 -8.06 11.69 7.82
CA GLN A 3 -8.06 10.79 6.67
C GLN A 3 -6.73 10.06 6.62
N PHE A 4 -6.62 9.01 5.81
CA PHE A 4 -5.38 8.31 5.55
C PHE A 4 -5.34 7.85 4.09
N ILE A 5 -4.74 8.67 3.22
CA ILE A 5 -4.63 8.38 1.78
C ILE A 5 -3.19 8.41 1.27
N SER A 6 -2.26 9.00 2.02
CA SER A 6 -0.84 9.05 1.71
C SER A 6 -0.01 9.20 2.99
N VAL A 7 1.32 9.17 2.88
CA VAL A 7 2.22 9.45 4.00
C VAL A 7 2.06 10.87 4.56
N LYS A 8 1.56 11.80 3.75
CA LYS A 8 1.34 13.21 4.15
C LYS A 8 0.27 13.38 5.23
N ASP A 9 -0.59 12.39 5.40
CA ASP A 9 -1.60 12.37 6.47
C ASP A 9 -1.01 11.94 7.83
N VAL A 10 0.26 11.54 7.88
CA VAL A 10 0.93 10.99 9.06
C VAL A 10 1.88 12.02 9.65
N ALA A 11 1.58 12.51 10.84
CA ALA A 11 2.44 13.49 11.53
C ALA A 11 3.78 12.91 12.00
N ASN A 12 3.82 11.61 12.37
CA ASN A 12 5.03 10.94 12.84
C ASN A 12 4.96 9.44 12.51
N ILE A 13 5.75 9.03 11.52
CA ILE A 13 5.81 7.65 11.05
C ILE A 13 6.30 6.71 12.16
N ASN A 14 7.37 7.08 12.87
CA ASN A 14 7.96 6.24 13.91
C ASN A 14 6.98 6.00 15.08
N ALA A 15 6.18 7.00 15.45
CA ALA A 15 5.14 6.84 16.46
C ALA A 15 4.04 5.88 15.99
N LEU A 16 3.62 5.98 14.71
CA LEU A 16 2.61 5.09 14.14
C LEU A 16 3.12 3.65 14.03
N VAL A 17 4.38 3.45 13.62
CA VAL A 17 5.05 2.14 13.60
C VAL A 17 5.13 1.53 15.01
N LYS A 18 5.55 2.32 16.01
CA LYS A 18 5.59 1.87 17.41
C LYS A 18 4.21 1.44 17.90
N LYS A 19 3.18 2.18 17.55
CA LYS A 19 1.78 1.85 17.88
C LYS A 19 1.34 0.54 17.23
N ALA A 20 1.65 0.33 15.95
CA ALA A 20 1.36 -0.91 15.25
C ALA A 20 2.06 -2.12 15.91
N LEU A 21 3.33 -1.97 16.29
CA LEU A 21 4.07 -3.02 17.00
C LEU A 21 3.50 -3.30 18.40
N SER A 22 2.97 -2.29 19.11
CA SER A 22 2.29 -2.52 20.39
C SER A 22 1.01 -3.33 20.21
N TYR A 23 0.23 -3.07 19.15
CA TYR A 23 -0.94 -3.90 18.82
C TYR A 23 -0.56 -5.32 18.42
N LYS A 24 0.58 -5.50 17.75
CA LYS A 24 1.06 -6.87 17.46
C LYS A 24 1.35 -7.67 18.73
N GLN A 25 1.86 -7.02 19.77
CA GLN A 25 2.11 -7.65 21.08
C GLN A 25 0.82 -7.85 21.89
N GLN A 26 -0.09 -6.89 21.81
CA GLN A 26 -1.36 -6.88 22.54
C GLN A 26 -2.52 -6.51 21.59
N PRO A 27 -3.04 -7.46 20.79
CA PRO A 27 -4.03 -7.20 19.75
C PRO A 27 -5.29 -6.49 20.22
N LEU A 28 -5.73 -6.75 21.44
CA LEU A 28 -6.96 -6.23 22.03
C LEU A 28 -6.72 -5.10 23.04
N LEU A 29 -5.54 -4.44 22.99
CA LEU A 29 -5.18 -3.35 23.91
C LEU A 29 -6.29 -2.27 23.99
N ASP A 30 -6.83 -1.86 22.85
CA ASP A 30 -7.85 -0.83 22.72
C ASP A 30 -9.19 -1.40 22.21
N LYS A 31 -9.58 -2.60 22.66
CA LYS A 31 -10.75 -3.35 22.14
C LYS A 31 -12.10 -2.63 22.26
N ASN A 32 -12.18 -1.58 23.05
CA ASN A 32 -13.41 -0.81 23.24
C ASN A 32 -13.36 0.58 22.57
N LEU A 33 -12.23 0.94 21.92
CA LEU A 33 -12.06 2.26 21.32
C LEU A 33 -13.08 2.56 20.22
N GLY A 34 -13.44 1.54 19.44
CA GLY A 34 -14.43 1.60 18.37
C GLY A 34 -15.79 0.99 18.75
N ALA A 35 -16.10 0.81 20.04
CA ALA A 35 -17.38 0.26 20.48
C ALA A 35 -18.56 1.09 19.94
N HIS A 36 -19.56 0.41 19.36
CA HIS A 36 -20.73 1.01 18.70
C HIS A 36 -20.42 1.82 17.42
N LYS A 37 -19.19 1.75 16.90
CA LYS A 37 -18.79 2.37 15.65
C LYS A 37 -18.84 1.37 14.49
N ARG A 38 -19.32 1.82 13.33
CA ARG A 38 -19.37 1.04 12.10
C ARG A 38 -18.33 1.54 11.11
N ILE A 39 -17.69 0.61 10.43
CA ILE A 39 -16.73 0.90 9.37
C ILE A 39 -17.16 0.25 8.05
N GLY A 40 -17.32 1.06 7.01
CA GLY A 40 -17.60 0.59 5.67
C GLY A 40 -16.30 0.24 4.93
N LEU A 41 -16.20 -1.00 4.42
CA LEU A 41 -15.08 -1.46 3.61
C LEU A 41 -15.55 -1.63 2.16
N LEU A 42 -15.35 -0.60 1.34
CA LEU A 42 -15.85 -0.52 -0.04
C LEU A 42 -14.78 -0.98 -1.02
N PHE A 43 -15.11 -1.98 -1.83
CA PHE A 43 -14.21 -2.56 -2.82
C PHE A 43 -14.77 -2.38 -4.24
N PHE A 44 -14.07 -1.63 -5.08
CA PHE A 44 -14.34 -1.52 -6.51
C PHE A 44 -13.64 -2.62 -7.32
N ASN A 45 -12.73 -3.37 -6.68
CA ASN A 45 -12.03 -4.51 -7.27
C ASN A 45 -11.69 -5.56 -6.22
N PRO A 46 -11.52 -6.84 -6.62
CA PRO A 46 -11.27 -7.93 -5.69
C PRO A 46 -9.99 -7.76 -4.86
N SER A 47 -10.05 -8.17 -3.59
CA SER A 47 -8.88 -8.26 -2.71
C SER A 47 -9.12 -9.34 -1.66
N LEU A 48 -8.08 -10.12 -1.34
CA LEU A 48 -8.11 -11.10 -0.25
C LEU A 48 -7.52 -10.51 1.03
N ARG A 49 -6.24 -10.15 0.99
CA ARG A 49 -5.48 -9.73 2.17
C ARG A 49 -5.97 -8.40 2.74
N THR A 50 -6.23 -7.40 1.89
CA THR A 50 -6.72 -6.10 2.34
C THR A 50 -8.07 -6.23 3.06
N ARG A 51 -8.98 -7.06 2.52
CA ARG A 51 -10.28 -7.33 3.16
C ARG A 51 -10.08 -7.91 4.55
N LEU A 52 -9.40 -9.04 4.64
CA LEU A 52 -9.24 -9.77 5.91
C LEU A 52 -8.46 -8.97 6.95
N SER A 53 -7.33 -8.34 6.57
CA SER A 53 -6.51 -7.59 7.51
C SER A 53 -7.22 -6.36 8.07
N THR A 54 -7.95 -5.61 7.24
CA THR A 54 -8.68 -4.43 7.71
C THR A 54 -9.90 -4.82 8.54
N GLN A 55 -10.60 -5.88 8.17
CA GLN A 55 -11.72 -6.41 8.96
C GLN A 55 -11.25 -6.84 10.36
N LEU A 56 -10.17 -7.63 10.44
CA LEU A 56 -9.59 -8.06 11.72
C LEU A 56 -9.12 -6.86 12.56
N ALA A 57 -8.47 -5.89 11.95
CA ALA A 57 -8.04 -4.67 12.62
C ALA A 57 -9.21 -3.90 13.25
N ALA A 58 -10.30 -3.74 12.50
CA ALA A 58 -11.53 -3.09 12.99
C ALA A 58 -12.15 -3.86 14.15
N GLN A 59 -12.26 -5.19 14.04
CA GLN A 59 -12.79 -6.05 15.11
C GLN A 59 -11.93 -6.00 16.38
N ASN A 60 -10.61 -5.97 16.25
CA ASN A 60 -9.70 -5.82 17.39
C ASN A 60 -9.91 -4.51 18.17
N LEU A 61 -10.40 -3.47 17.50
CA LEU A 61 -10.76 -2.19 18.12
C LEU A 61 -12.22 -2.13 18.60
N GLY A 62 -13.00 -3.19 18.40
CA GLY A 62 -14.42 -3.27 18.78
C GLY A 62 -15.38 -2.60 17.80
N MET A 63 -14.93 -2.28 16.56
CA MET A 63 -15.81 -1.78 15.51
C MET A 63 -16.59 -2.91 14.84
N GLU A 64 -17.73 -2.55 14.22
CA GLU A 64 -18.50 -3.42 13.34
C GLU A 64 -18.09 -3.18 11.87
N PRO A 65 -17.32 -4.08 11.23
CA PRO A 65 -16.95 -3.94 9.83
C PRO A 65 -18.05 -4.49 8.91
N ILE A 66 -18.47 -3.67 7.95
CA ILE A 66 -19.40 -4.05 6.89
C ILE A 66 -18.65 -3.97 5.56
N LEU A 67 -18.55 -5.11 4.89
CA LEU A 67 -17.86 -5.25 3.60
C LEU A 67 -18.84 -5.17 2.44
N PHE A 68 -18.47 -4.41 1.41
CA PHE A 68 -19.32 -4.18 0.26
C PHE A 68 -18.49 -4.15 -1.03
N ASN A 69 -18.86 -5.01 -2.00
CA ASN A 69 -18.29 -4.97 -3.35
C ASN A 69 -19.19 -4.10 -4.23
N VAL A 70 -18.75 -2.87 -4.51
CA VAL A 70 -19.59 -1.85 -5.18
C VAL A 70 -20.15 -2.36 -6.50
N ASP A 71 -19.29 -2.95 -7.34
CA ASP A 71 -19.69 -3.39 -8.71
C ASP A 71 -20.57 -4.66 -8.73
N LYS A 72 -20.70 -5.39 -7.61
CA LYS A 72 -21.40 -6.69 -7.57
C LYS A 72 -22.60 -6.70 -6.65
N GLU A 73 -22.57 -5.96 -5.56
CA GLU A 73 -23.58 -5.94 -4.49
C GLU A 73 -24.39 -4.65 -4.51
N GLY A 74 -23.92 -3.64 -5.26
CA GLY A 74 -24.59 -2.35 -5.46
C GLY A 74 -24.86 -2.09 -6.95
N TRP A 75 -24.80 -0.84 -7.28
CA TRP A 75 -24.97 -0.35 -8.66
C TRP A 75 -23.83 0.61 -9.04
N ALA A 76 -23.69 0.84 -10.35
CA ALA A 76 -22.65 1.70 -10.88
C ALA A 76 -22.86 3.15 -10.44
N LEU A 77 -21.81 3.72 -9.83
CA LEU A 77 -21.78 5.12 -9.40
C LEU A 77 -21.30 6.03 -10.52
N GLU A 78 -21.87 7.23 -10.58
CA GLU A 78 -21.43 8.32 -11.44
C GLU A 78 -20.56 9.30 -10.66
N PHE A 79 -19.39 9.63 -11.21
CA PHE A 79 -18.42 10.53 -10.58
C PHE A 79 -18.23 11.87 -11.31
N SER A 80 -18.76 12.00 -12.53
CA SER A 80 -18.52 13.16 -13.37
C SER A 80 -19.40 14.35 -12.97
N GLU A 81 -18.79 15.52 -12.77
CA GLU A 81 -19.55 16.73 -12.48
C GLU A 81 -20.48 17.10 -13.66
N GLY A 82 -21.74 17.39 -13.32
CA GLY A 82 -22.75 17.80 -14.32
C GLY A 82 -23.22 16.70 -15.25
N ALA A 83 -22.97 15.43 -14.93
CA ALA A 83 -23.41 14.30 -15.73
C ALA A 83 -24.92 14.29 -15.91
N VAL A 84 -25.36 14.02 -17.15
CA VAL A 84 -26.76 13.68 -17.46
C VAL A 84 -26.90 12.18 -17.32
N MET A 85 -27.53 11.73 -16.24
CA MET A 85 -27.61 10.31 -15.85
C MET A 85 -28.64 9.53 -16.68
N ASN A 86 -28.46 9.52 -18.01
CA ASN A 86 -29.28 8.77 -18.96
C ASN A 86 -28.57 7.52 -19.54
N GLY A 87 -27.41 7.13 -18.94
CA GLY A 87 -26.58 6.00 -19.31
C GLY A 87 -26.76 4.80 -18.37
N THR A 88 -25.64 4.12 -18.07
CA THR A 88 -25.59 2.89 -17.26
C THR A 88 -25.32 3.12 -15.77
N THR A 89 -24.88 4.33 -15.38
CA THR A 89 -24.70 4.71 -13.98
C THR A 89 -26.05 5.01 -13.35
N VAL A 90 -26.24 4.58 -12.10
CA VAL A 90 -27.55 4.58 -11.43
C VAL A 90 -27.65 5.68 -10.37
N GLU A 91 -26.56 5.96 -9.66
CA GLU A 91 -26.54 6.95 -8.56
C GLU A 91 -25.27 7.82 -8.64
N HIS A 92 -25.45 9.12 -8.41
CA HIS A 92 -24.31 10.05 -8.42
C HIS A 92 -23.59 10.01 -7.06
N ILE A 93 -22.26 10.14 -7.07
CA ILE A 93 -21.44 10.14 -5.84
C ILE A 93 -21.85 11.23 -4.84
N LYS A 94 -22.41 12.36 -5.31
CA LYS A 94 -22.93 13.46 -4.47
C LYS A 94 -24.11 13.04 -3.62
N ASP A 95 -24.81 11.99 -4.03
CA ASP A 95 -25.95 11.43 -3.31
C ASP A 95 -25.51 10.22 -2.47
N ALA A 96 -24.76 9.29 -3.09
CA ALA A 96 -24.30 8.07 -2.43
C ALA A 96 -23.35 8.32 -1.25
N ALA A 97 -22.36 9.20 -1.40
CA ALA A 97 -21.33 9.38 -0.36
C ALA A 97 -21.88 9.98 0.94
N PRO A 98 -22.75 11.00 0.95
CA PRO A 98 -23.41 11.47 2.19
C PRO A 98 -24.27 10.41 2.86
N VAL A 99 -24.98 9.57 2.09
CA VAL A 99 -25.78 8.47 2.63
C VAL A 99 -24.88 7.45 3.33
N LEU A 100 -23.77 7.07 2.71
CA LEU A 100 -22.77 6.20 3.34
C LEU A 100 -22.17 6.85 4.60
N GLY A 101 -21.97 8.17 4.60
CA GLY A 101 -21.54 8.93 5.77
C GLY A 101 -22.52 8.91 6.94
N ASN A 102 -23.83 8.68 6.67
CA ASN A 102 -24.84 8.47 7.72
C ASN A 102 -24.86 7.05 8.27
N TYR A 103 -24.37 6.07 7.51
CA TYR A 103 -24.37 4.66 7.93
C TYR A 103 -23.09 4.26 8.66
N PHE A 104 -21.97 4.93 8.37
CA PHE A 104 -20.65 4.58 8.86
C PHE A 104 -19.98 5.72 9.62
N ASP A 105 -19.06 5.38 10.50
CA ASP A 105 -18.18 6.33 11.19
C ASP A 105 -16.84 6.51 10.46
N ILE A 106 -16.42 5.54 9.68
CA ILE A 106 -15.21 5.56 8.83
C ILE A 106 -15.53 4.82 7.53
N LEU A 107 -15.07 5.35 6.39
CA LEU A 107 -15.05 4.66 5.10
C LEU A 107 -13.63 4.25 4.73
N CYS A 108 -13.46 2.96 4.42
CA CYS A 108 -12.24 2.42 3.84
C CYS A 108 -12.51 2.05 2.39
N ILE A 109 -11.77 2.60 1.46
CA ILE A 109 -12.09 2.51 0.03
C ILE A 109 -10.91 1.94 -0.74
N ARG A 110 -11.18 0.92 -1.56
CA ARG A 110 -10.24 0.38 -2.51
C ARG A 110 -10.71 0.67 -3.93
N THR A 111 -9.94 1.45 -4.64
CA THR A 111 -10.09 1.71 -6.07
C THR A 111 -8.91 1.10 -6.84
N PHE A 112 -8.91 1.23 -8.17
CA PHE A 112 -7.83 0.70 -9.00
C PHE A 112 -7.73 1.54 -10.28
N PRO A 113 -6.54 1.78 -10.84
CA PRO A 113 -6.41 2.54 -12.08
C PRO A 113 -6.94 1.76 -13.27
N SER A 114 -7.36 2.48 -14.28
CA SER A 114 -7.72 1.93 -15.59
C SER A 114 -6.51 1.43 -16.37
N LEU A 115 -5.34 2.04 -16.14
CA LEU A 115 -4.09 1.92 -16.92
C LEU A 115 -4.26 2.33 -18.39
N GLN A 116 -5.27 3.13 -18.70
CA GLN A 116 -5.56 3.64 -20.06
C GLN A 116 -5.42 5.16 -20.13
N ASP A 117 -5.92 5.87 -19.14
CA ASP A 117 -5.83 7.33 -19.02
C ASP A 117 -5.00 7.72 -17.80
N LYS A 118 -3.74 8.09 -18.05
CA LYS A 118 -2.82 8.53 -17.01
C LYS A 118 -3.34 9.74 -16.23
N SER A 119 -3.93 10.72 -16.91
CA SER A 119 -4.41 11.93 -16.26
C SER A 119 -5.59 11.64 -15.34
N ALA A 120 -6.53 10.82 -15.78
CA ALA A 120 -7.66 10.40 -14.98
C ALA A 120 -7.20 9.58 -13.75
N ASP A 121 -6.34 8.58 -13.95
CA ASP A 121 -5.85 7.73 -12.87
C ASP A 121 -5.02 8.53 -11.83
N TYR A 122 -4.10 9.41 -12.29
CA TYR A 122 -3.26 10.24 -11.41
C TYR A 122 -4.00 11.41 -10.76
N SER A 123 -5.22 11.74 -11.21
CA SER A 123 -6.07 12.70 -10.51
C SER A 123 -6.65 12.16 -9.20
N GLU A 124 -6.61 10.85 -8.99
CA GLU A 124 -7.21 10.16 -7.82
C GLU A 124 -8.68 10.54 -7.61
N HIS A 125 -9.39 10.79 -8.74
CA HIS A 125 -10.72 11.40 -8.74
C HIS A 125 -11.70 10.68 -7.82
N ILE A 126 -11.76 9.35 -7.89
CA ILE A 126 -12.75 8.54 -7.14
C ILE A 126 -12.58 8.77 -5.63
N ILE A 127 -11.38 8.59 -5.09
CA ILE A 127 -11.15 8.70 -3.65
C ILE A 127 -11.38 10.14 -3.16
N HIS A 128 -11.00 11.14 -3.97
CA HIS A 128 -11.24 12.54 -3.65
C HIS A 128 -12.73 12.91 -3.64
N GLN A 129 -13.57 12.29 -4.47
CA GLN A 129 -15.01 12.49 -4.42
C GLN A 129 -15.61 11.97 -3.11
N PHE A 130 -15.18 10.79 -2.63
CA PHE A 130 -15.61 10.29 -1.32
C PHE A 130 -15.16 11.21 -0.18
N ILE A 131 -13.91 11.66 -0.19
CA ILE A 131 -13.40 12.61 0.82
C ILE A 131 -14.23 13.89 0.84
N LYS A 132 -14.60 14.38 -0.35
CA LYS A 132 -15.37 15.64 -0.51
C LYS A 132 -16.80 15.53 0.01
N TYR A 133 -17.47 14.38 -0.18
CA TYR A 133 -18.90 14.29 0.02
C TYR A 133 -19.33 13.38 1.19
N ALA A 134 -18.51 12.46 1.67
CA ALA A 134 -18.92 11.54 2.72
C ALA A 134 -19.09 12.17 4.12
N GLY A 135 -18.41 13.29 4.39
CA GLY A 135 -18.50 13.98 5.69
C GLY A 135 -17.89 13.24 6.88
N ILE A 136 -17.30 12.08 6.65
CA ILE A 136 -16.64 11.23 7.65
C ILE A 136 -15.21 10.88 7.20
N PRO A 137 -14.33 10.38 8.11
CA PRO A 137 -12.98 9.98 7.74
C PRO A 137 -12.94 8.93 6.64
N VAL A 138 -11.98 9.10 5.71
CA VAL A 138 -11.73 8.18 4.59
C VAL A 138 -10.33 7.60 4.70
N VAL A 139 -10.23 6.27 4.53
CA VAL A 139 -8.97 5.52 4.49
C VAL A 139 -8.82 4.88 3.11
N SER A 140 -7.70 5.15 2.44
CA SER A 140 -7.34 4.44 1.22
C SER A 140 -6.83 3.05 1.55
N LEU A 141 -7.54 2.04 1.08
CA LEU A 141 -7.08 0.65 1.12
C LEU A 141 -6.10 0.34 -0.02
N GLU A 142 -6.26 0.99 -1.13
CA GLU A 142 -5.43 1.10 -2.33
C GLU A 142 -6.15 2.05 -3.30
N SER A 143 -5.41 2.87 -4.01
CA SER A 143 -5.95 3.79 -5.00
C SER A 143 -5.22 3.65 -6.34
N ALA A 144 -5.50 4.52 -7.28
CA ALA A 144 -4.86 4.46 -8.59
C ALA A 144 -3.34 4.66 -8.50
N THR A 145 -2.87 5.51 -7.60
CA THR A 145 -1.44 5.89 -7.51
C THR A 145 -0.76 5.47 -6.22
N LEU A 146 -1.48 5.11 -5.15
CA LEU A 146 -0.93 4.83 -3.83
C LEU A 146 -1.55 3.59 -3.15
N HIS A 147 -0.77 2.97 -2.26
CA HIS A 147 -1.22 1.91 -1.35
C HIS A 147 -0.67 2.13 0.07
N PRO A 148 -1.12 3.19 0.77
CA PRO A 148 -0.47 3.68 1.99
C PRO A 148 -0.45 2.67 3.14
N LEU A 149 -1.51 1.86 3.32
CA LEU A 149 -1.52 0.78 4.33
C LEU A 149 -0.50 -0.30 4.04
N GLN A 150 -0.20 -0.60 2.76
CA GLN A 150 0.86 -1.53 2.40
C GLN A 150 2.22 -0.94 2.79
N SER A 151 2.49 0.30 2.40
CA SER A 151 3.80 0.91 2.66
C SER A 151 4.06 1.14 4.15
N LEU A 152 3.03 1.47 4.93
CA LEU A 152 3.15 1.45 6.40
C LEU A 152 3.51 0.04 6.91
N THR A 153 2.87 -0.99 6.34
CA THR A 153 3.19 -2.40 6.67
C THR A 153 4.64 -2.74 6.36
N ASP A 154 5.16 -2.24 5.25
CA ASP A 154 6.53 -2.48 4.80
C ASP A 154 7.52 -1.85 5.80
N ILE A 155 7.29 -0.59 6.21
CA ILE A 155 8.09 0.07 7.24
C ILE A 155 8.03 -0.67 8.59
N ILE A 156 6.84 -1.09 9.03
CA ILE A 156 6.66 -1.91 10.25
C ILE A 156 7.50 -3.19 10.17
N THR A 157 7.50 -3.86 9.01
CA THR A 157 8.21 -5.12 8.81
C THR A 157 9.72 -4.94 8.82
N MET A 158 10.22 -3.88 8.18
CA MET A 158 11.64 -3.52 8.23
C MET A 158 12.06 -3.16 9.67
N GLN A 159 11.31 -2.30 10.35
CA GLN A 159 11.62 -1.89 11.73
C GLN A 159 11.60 -3.07 12.70
N GLU A 160 10.64 -3.97 12.57
CA GLU A 160 10.58 -5.20 13.38
C GLU A 160 11.79 -6.11 13.11
N SER A 161 12.20 -6.27 11.86
CA SER A 161 13.37 -7.06 11.48
C SER A 161 14.66 -6.44 12.05
N MET A 162 14.80 -5.12 11.99
CA MET A 162 15.93 -4.40 12.56
C MET A 162 16.00 -4.54 14.08
N ASN A 163 14.87 -4.42 14.77
CA ASN A 163 14.81 -4.57 16.23
C ASN A 163 15.24 -5.98 16.68
N LEU A 164 14.86 -7.01 15.92
CA LEU A 164 15.22 -8.39 16.22
C LEU A 164 16.70 -8.70 15.96
N SER A 165 17.30 -8.07 14.94
CA SER A 165 18.71 -8.31 14.61
C SER A 165 19.69 -7.55 15.50
N GLY A 166 19.26 -6.40 16.04
CA GLY A 166 20.14 -5.49 16.82
C GLY A 166 21.28 -4.85 15.99
N THR A 167 21.31 -5.06 14.68
CA THR A 167 22.46 -4.74 13.81
C THR A 167 22.52 -3.25 13.42
N PHE A 168 21.40 -2.53 13.52
CA PHE A 168 21.23 -1.17 12.93
C PHE A 168 21.24 -0.03 13.96
N THR A 169 21.86 -0.22 15.12
CA THR A 169 21.85 0.78 16.21
C THR A 169 22.49 2.13 15.83
N ASN A 170 23.40 2.14 14.84
CA ASN A 170 24.14 3.34 14.42
C ASN A 170 24.28 3.50 12.89
N LYS A 171 23.58 2.70 12.08
CA LYS A 171 23.67 2.71 10.62
C LYS A 171 22.30 2.63 10.00
N LYS A 172 22.02 3.50 9.03
CA LYS A 172 20.81 3.37 8.18
C LYS A 172 20.94 2.15 7.27
N PRO A 173 19.92 1.29 7.17
CA PRO A 173 19.92 0.18 6.23
C PRO A 173 19.92 0.69 4.78
N LYS A 174 20.53 -0.07 3.88
CA LYS A 174 20.34 0.10 2.43
C LYS A 174 19.06 -0.66 2.04
N VAL A 175 18.06 0.08 1.59
CA VAL A 175 16.77 -0.45 1.12
C VAL A 175 16.71 -0.30 -0.40
N VAL A 176 16.43 -1.39 -1.09
CA VAL A 176 16.33 -1.42 -2.56
C VAL A 176 14.91 -1.76 -2.97
N LEU A 177 14.27 -0.88 -3.75
CA LEU A 177 13.08 -1.21 -4.53
C LEU A 177 13.56 -1.67 -5.91
N THR A 178 13.34 -2.94 -6.23
CA THR A 178 13.68 -3.48 -7.55
C THR A 178 12.45 -3.86 -8.36
N TRP A 179 12.44 -3.41 -9.61
CA TRP A 179 11.48 -3.90 -10.59
C TRP A 179 11.71 -5.39 -10.86
N ALA A 180 10.64 -6.12 -11.17
CA ALA A 180 10.68 -7.51 -11.60
C ALA A 180 9.70 -7.75 -12.76
N PRO A 181 9.92 -8.76 -13.64
CA PRO A 181 9.04 -9.05 -14.75
C PRO A 181 7.64 -9.49 -14.30
N HIS A 182 6.65 -9.26 -15.16
CA HIS A 182 5.29 -9.74 -14.94
C HIS A 182 4.60 -10.03 -16.29
N ILE A 183 3.61 -10.91 -16.29
CA ILE A 183 2.89 -11.36 -17.51
C ILE A 183 1.89 -10.33 -18.04
N LYS A 184 1.59 -9.28 -17.30
CA LYS A 184 0.67 -8.19 -17.67
C LYS A 184 1.06 -6.89 -17.00
N SER A 185 0.51 -5.79 -17.48
CA SER A 185 0.65 -4.48 -16.84
C SER A 185 0.13 -4.49 -15.40
N ILE A 186 0.94 -3.96 -14.48
CA ILE A 186 0.60 -3.77 -13.08
C ILE A 186 0.67 -2.27 -12.77
N PRO A 187 -0.24 -1.71 -11.96
CA PRO A 187 -0.18 -0.31 -11.55
C PRO A 187 1.10 0.08 -10.81
N GLN A 188 1.45 1.37 -10.89
CA GLN A 188 2.57 1.93 -10.14
C GLN A 188 2.25 2.13 -8.64
N CYS A 189 1.00 2.01 -8.21
CA CYS A 189 0.53 2.43 -6.89
C CYS A 189 1.35 1.88 -5.71
N VAL A 190 1.77 0.61 -5.76
CA VAL A 190 2.61 0.02 -4.70
C VAL A 190 4.03 0.59 -4.74
N ALA A 191 4.65 0.67 -5.93
CA ALA A 191 6.00 1.20 -6.07
C ALA A 191 6.07 2.69 -5.71
N ASN A 192 5.11 3.51 -6.18
CA ASN A 192 4.98 4.91 -5.80
C ASN A 192 4.85 5.07 -4.28
N SER A 193 3.92 4.32 -3.69
CA SER A 193 3.65 4.41 -2.26
C SER A 193 4.84 3.97 -1.42
N PHE A 194 5.49 2.84 -1.77
CA PHE A 194 6.70 2.39 -1.09
C PHE A 194 7.80 3.45 -1.14
N SER A 195 8.03 4.03 -2.33
CA SER A 195 9.04 5.08 -2.51
C SER A 195 8.73 6.34 -1.69
N GLU A 196 7.49 6.83 -1.72
CA GLU A 196 7.06 7.98 -0.92
C GLU A 196 7.26 7.74 0.58
N TRP A 197 6.90 6.55 1.06
CA TRP A 197 7.00 6.21 2.49
C TRP A 197 8.44 6.02 2.96
N VAL A 198 9.29 5.34 2.21
CA VAL A 198 10.71 5.14 2.59
C VAL A 198 11.45 6.49 2.61
N ASN A 199 11.20 7.35 1.62
CA ASN A 199 11.75 8.71 1.59
C ASN A 199 11.27 9.55 2.78
N ALA A 200 9.97 9.53 3.09
CA ALA A 200 9.41 10.28 4.22
C ALA A 200 9.86 9.72 5.58
N TRP A 201 10.05 8.42 5.68
CA TRP A 201 10.58 7.78 6.89
C TRP A 201 12.01 8.23 7.19
N GLY A 202 12.84 8.41 6.16
CA GLY A 202 14.17 9.01 6.26
C GLY A 202 15.22 8.19 7.02
N GLU A 203 14.90 6.96 7.42
CA GLU A 203 15.80 6.08 8.19
C GLU A 203 16.53 5.05 7.31
N ALA A 204 16.54 5.23 5.99
CA ALA A 204 17.16 4.31 5.04
C ALA A 204 18.01 5.04 4.00
N ASN A 205 19.04 4.37 3.48
CA ASN A 205 19.69 4.70 2.22
C ASN A 205 18.89 4.02 1.10
N PHE A 206 18.08 4.80 0.39
CA PHE A 206 17.09 4.26 -0.52
C PHE A 206 17.55 4.26 -1.97
N VAL A 207 17.43 3.11 -2.63
CA VAL A 207 17.78 2.90 -4.04
C VAL A 207 16.58 2.32 -4.77
N ILE A 208 16.27 2.84 -5.95
CA ILE A 208 15.28 2.29 -6.87
C ILE A 208 16.02 1.77 -8.12
N THR A 209 15.72 0.54 -8.54
CA THR A 209 16.28 -0.03 -9.75
C THR A 209 15.21 -0.65 -10.63
N HIS A 210 15.30 -0.34 -11.92
CA HIS A 210 14.35 -0.77 -12.96
C HIS A 210 14.97 -0.68 -14.35
N PRO A 211 14.44 -1.39 -15.36
CA PRO A 211 14.81 -1.18 -16.75
C PRO A 211 14.51 0.26 -17.21
N GLU A 212 15.22 0.75 -18.22
CA GLU A 212 14.88 2.02 -18.88
C GLU A 212 13.42 2.04 -19.32
N GLY A 213 12.74 3.20 -19.16
CA GLY A 213 11.33 3.38 -19.50
C GLY A 213 10.36 2.97 -18.40
N TYR A 214 10.85 2.57 -17.20
CA TYR A 214 10.04 2.25 -16.03
C TYR A 214 10.22 3.24 -14.88
N GLU A 215 10.69 4.44 -15.18
CA GLU A 215 10.75 5.54 -14.22
C GLU A 215 9.37 5.76 -13.58
N LEU A 216 9.33 5.90 -12.26
CA LEU A 216 8.14 6.35 -11.55
C LEU A 216 7.99 7.87 -11.75
N ALA A 217 6.79 8.41 -11.50
CA ALA A 217 6.60 9.85 -11.53
C ALA A 217 7.53 10.54 -10.51
N GLU A 218 8.16 11.65 -10.94
CA GLU A 218 9.20 12.36 -10.18
C GLU A 218 8.78 12.69 -8.74
N GLY A 219 7.51 13.05 -8.52
CA GLY A 219 6.98 13.37 -7.18
C GLY A 219 7.10 12.25 -6.16
N TYR A 220 7.29 10.99 -6.59
CA TYR A 220 7.44 9.84 -5.69
C TYR A 220 8.89 9.41 -5.47
N THR A 221 9.84 9.85 -6.31
CA THR A 221 11.23 9.37 -6.29
C THR A 221 12.20 10.33 -5.63
N ASN A 222 11.75 11.52 -5.24
CA ASN A 222 12.58 12.53 -4.59
C ASN A 222 13.28 11.97 -3.34
N GLY A 223 14.62 12.01 -3.34
CA GLY A 223 15.45 11.49 -2.24
C GLY A 223 15.99 10.08 -2.45
N ALA A 224 15.52 9.34 -3.46
CA ALA A 224 16.06 8.03 -3.81
C ALA A 224 17.22 8.15 -4.81
N THR A 225 18.18 7.21 -4.72
CA THR A 225 19.15 6.97 -5.81
C THR A 225 18.50 6.06 -6.85
N ILE A 226 18.58 6.41 -8.13
CA ILE A 226 18.01 5.61 -9.22
C ILE A 226 19.14 5.02 -10.05
N THR A 227 19.06 3.73 -10.39
CA THR A 227 19.98 3.04 -11.28
C THR A 227 19.24 2.03 -12.17
N HIS A 228 19.75 1.79 -13.37
CA HIS A 228 19.26 0.75 -14.28
C HIS A 228 20.09 -0.54 -14.19
N ASP A 229 21.06 -0.57 -13.27
CA ASP A 229 21.88 -1.75 -12.97
C ASP A 229 21.38 -2.40 -11.67
N GLN A 230 20.71 -3.56 -11.82
CA GLN A 230 20.14 -4.29 -10.68
C GLN A 230 21.25 -4.85 -9.78
N ASP A 231 22.36 -5.32 -10.34
CA ASP A 231 23.44 -5.95 -9.57
C ASP A 231 24.19 -4.89 -8.73
N GLU A 232 24.40 -3.68 -9.28
CA GLU A 232 24.91 -2.54 -8.51
C GLU A 232 23.96 -2.12 -7.39
N ALA A 233 22.65 -2.06 -7.69
CA ALA A 233 21.66 -1.71 -6.69
C ALA A 233 21.65 -2.70 -5.52
N LEU A 234 21.76 -4.00 -5.80
CA LEU A 234 21.71 -5.08 -4.80
C LEU A 234 22.98 -5.18 -3.94
N LYS A 235 24.11 -4.62 -4.38
CA LYS A 235 25.35 -4.68 -3.63
C LYS A 235 25.17 -4.05 -2.23
N ASP A 236 25.57 -4.79 -1.20
CA ASP A 236 25.48 -4.38 0.21
C ASP A 236 24.04 -4.00 0.67
N ALA A 237 22.99 -4.44 -0.05
CA ALA A 237 21.61 -4.22 0.35
C ALA A 237 21.29 -4.98 1.64
N ASP A 238 20.52 -4.34 2.55
CA ASP A 238 20.01 -4.94 3.78
C ASP A 238 18.55 -5.39 3.63
N PHE A 239 17.76 -4.66 2.81
CA PHE A 239 16.39 -5.00 2.44
C PHE A 239 16.19 -4.85 0.94
N VAL A 240 15.49 -5.80 0.33
CA VAL A 240 15.12 -5.76 -1.09
C VAL A 240 13.61 -5.95 -1.20
N TYR A 241 12.92 -4.91 -1.66
CA TYR A 241 11.50 -4.95 -1.98
C TYR A 241 11.34 -5.19 -3.48
N VAL A 242 10.75 -6.31 -3.84
CA VAL A 242 10.55 -6.71 -5.25
C VAL A 242 9.13 -6.36 -5.67
N LYS A 243 9.00 -5.66 -6.80
CA LYS A 243 7.68 -5.32 -7.33
C LYS A 243 7.71 -5.12 -8.83
N ASN A 244 6.67 -5.58 -9.52
CA ASN A 244 6.41 -5.16 -10.89
C ASN A 244 5.58 -3.87 -10.91
N TRP A 245 5.84 -3.02 -11.90
CA TRP A 245 4.97 -1.91 -12.32
C TRP A 245 5.12 -1.67 -13.83
N SER A 246 4.07 -1.15 -14.46
CA SER A 246 4.07 -0.75 -15.88
C SER A 246 4.70 0.62 -16.08
N SER A 247 5.08 0.94 -17.31
CA SER A 247 5.66 2.25 -17.65
C SER A 247 4.73 3.41 -17.25
N TYR A 248 5.32 4.47 -16.68
CA TYR A 248 4.63 5.73 -16.44
C TYR A 248 4.61 6.63 -17.69
N GLN A 249 5.68 6.63 -18.49
CA GLN A 249 5.78 7.44 -19.72
C GLN A 249 4.87 6.86 -20.79
N ASP A 250 5.06 5.59 -21.15
CA ASP A 250 4.16 4.81 -22.01
C ASP A 250 3.09 4.15 -21.16
N TYR A 251 2.21 4.96 -20.59
CA TYR A 251 1.32 4.61 -19.50
C TYR A 251 0.61 3.27 -19.68
N GLY A 252 0.77 2.41 -18.68
CA GLY A 252 0.13 1.09 -18.66
C GLY A 252 0.77 0.05 -19.61
N LYS A 253 1.83 0.38 -20.35
CA LYS A 253 2.49 -0.59 -21.23
C LYS A 253 3.54 -1.42 -20.52
N VAL A 254 3.75 -2.64 -21.03
CA VAL A 254 4.86 -3.52 -20.71
C VAL A 254 5.93 -3.33 -21.79
N LEU A 255 7.06 -2.73 -21.42
CA LEU A 255 8.16 -2.41 -22.33
C LEU A 255 9.31 -3.44 -22.24
N CYS A 256 9.44 -4.12 -21.10
CA CYS A 256 10.48 -5.09 -20.82
C CYS A 256 9.88 -6.43 -20.36
N THR A 257 10.37 -7.51 -20.96
CA THR A 257 10.02 -8.90 -20.60
C THR A 257 11.28 -9.72 -20.26
N ASP A 258 12.42 -9.04 -20.04
CA ASP A 258 13.67 -9.69 -19.74
C ASP A 258 13.63 -10.42 -18.39
N ALA A 259 13.71 -11.75 -18.47
CA ALA A 259 13.70 -12.63 -17.30
C ALA A 259 14.92 -12.40 -16.37
N ASN A 260 15.99 -11.77 -16.85
CA ASN A 260 17.15 -11.44 -16.03
C ASN A 260 16.83 -10.46 -14.89
N TRP A 261 15.68 -9.75 -14.94
CA TRP A 261 15.21 -8.91 -13.84
C TRP A 261 14.52 -9.70 -12.72
N MET A 262 14.29 -11.00 -12.88
CA MET A 262 13.83 -11.85 -11.80
C MET A 262 14.89 -11.90 -10.68
N LEU A 263 14.46 -11.71 -9.42
CA LEU A 263 15.38 -11.82 -8.29
C LEU A 263 15.65 -13.29 -7.96
N THR A 264 16.93 -13.67 -7.87
CA THR A 264 17.42 -15.02 -7.57
C THR A 264 18.44 -15.00 -6.43
N ASN A 265 18.70 -16.15 -5.79
CA ASN A 265 19.75 -16.26 -4.77
C ASN A 265 21.14 -15.87 -5.31
N ALA A 266 21.43 -16.18 -6.59
CA ALA A 266 22.69 -15.77 -7.22
C ALA A 266 22.86 -14.25 -7.25
N LYS A 267 21.81 -13.50 -7.58
CA LYS A 267 21.81 -12.04 -7.54
C LYS A 267 21.89 -11.47 -6.13
N LEU A 268 21.24 -12.11 -5.16
CA LEU A 268 21.31 -11.68 -3.76
C LEU A 268 22.66 -11.94 -3.10
N ALA A 269 23.52 -12.75 -3.69
CA ALA A 269 24.84 -13.09 -3.12
C ALA A 269 25.75 -11.87 -2.89
N VAL A 270 25.55 -10.77 -3.63
CA VAL A 270 26.30 -9.51 -3.46
C VAL A 270 25.72 -8.60 -2.35
N SER A 271 24.57 -8.95 -1.80
CA SER A 271 23.90 -8.18 -0.75
C SER A 271 24.47 -8.50 0.64
N ASN A 272 24.10 -7.69 1.62
CA ASN A 272 24.41 -7.95 3.03
C ASN A 272 23.39 -8.91 3.67
N HIS A 273 23.27 -10.13 3.13
CA HIS A 273 22.23 -11.09 3.53
C HIS A 273 20.82 -10.48 3.53
N ALA A 274 20.51 -9.75 2.49
CA ALA A 274 19.30 -8.93 2.42
C ALA A 274 18.03 -9.70 2.76
N LYS A 275 17.17 -9.08 3.54
CA LYS A 275 15.80 -9.54 3.74
C LYS A 275 14.95 -9.17 2.55
N VAL A 276 14.19 -10.12 2.03
CA VAL A 276 13.37 -9.95 0.83
C VAL A 276 11.91 -9.77 1.18
N MET A 277 11.29 -8.78 0.56
CA MET A 277 9.91 -8.36 0.77
C MET A 277 9.14 -8.30 -0.54
N HIS A 278 7.85 -8.58 -0.48
CA HIS A 278 6.91 -8.48 -1.59
C HIS A 278 5.46 -8.44 -1.06
N CYS A 279 4.67 -7.48 -1.48
CA CYS A 279 3.29 -7.26 -0.97
C CYS A 279 2.28 -8.39 -1.29
N LEU A 280 2.66 -9.38 -2.10
CA LEU A 280 1.76 -10.41 -2.63
C LEU A 280 0.54 -9.84 -3.41
N PRO A 281 -0.04 -10.58 -4.37
CA PRO A 281 0.40 -11.90 -4.85
C PRO A 281 1.71 -11.80 -5.61
N VAL A 282 2.56 -12.82 -5.52
CA VAL A 282 3.80 -12.96 -6.27
C VAL A 282 3.68 -14.06 -7.31
N ARG A 283 4.30 -13.86 -8.45
CA ARG A 283 4.45 -14.92 -9.45
C ARG A 283 5.80 -15.59 -9.26
N ARG A 284 5.74 -16.80 -8.67
CA ARG A 284 6.91 -17.63 -8.44
C ARG A 284 7.63 -17.93 -9.76
N ASN A 285 8.95 -17.82 -9.75
CA ASN A 285 9.83 -18.05 -10.90
C ASN A 285 9.57 -17.11 -12.11
N VAL A 286 8.94 -15.96 -11.82
CA VAL A 286 8.78 -14.83 -12.74
C VAL A 286 9.29 -13.54 -12.07
N GLU A 287 8.75 -13.19 -10.91
CA GLU A 287 9.19 -12.02 -10.13
C GLU A 287 10.32 -12.41 -9.16
N LEU A 288 10.15 -13.52 -8.46
CA LEU A 288 11.04 -14.08 -7.44
C LEU A 288 11.17 -15.58 -7.64
N SER A 289 12.39 -16.11 -7.47
CA SER A 289 12.61 -17.55 -7.49
C SER A 289 12.01 -18.22 -6.25
N ASP A 290 11.66 -19.50 -6.36
CA ASP A 290 11.17 -20.32 -5.25
C ASP A 290 12.14 -20.35 -4.07
N GLU A 291 13.44 -20.45 -4.36
CA GLU A 291 14.51 -20.47 -3.36
C GLU A 291 14.52 -19.25 -2.45
N ILE A 292 14.20 -18.06 -3.00
CA ILE A 292 14.08 -16.82 -2.22
C ILE A 292 12.81 -16.85 -1.39
N LEU A 293 11.67 -17.17 -2.01
CA LEU A 293 10.37 -17.11 -1.36
C LEU A 293 10.27 -18.08 -0.18
N ASP A 294 10.89 -19.26 -0.33
CA ASP A 294 10.89 -20.31 0.69
C ASP A 294 12.14 -20.25 1.61
N GLY A 295 13.05 -19.30 1.34
CA GLY A 295 14.30 -19.13 2.07
C GLY A 295 14.16 -18.36 3.40
N ALA A 296 15.14 -18.51 4.27
CA ALA A 296 15.16 -17.91 5.61
C ALA A 296 15.21 -16.35 5.61
N ASN A 297 15.56 -15.75 4.49
CA ASN A 297 15.60 -14.29 4.33
C ASN A 297 14.29 -13.70 3.80
N SER A 298 13.30 -14.52 3.46
CA SER A 298 11.98 -14.08 3.04
C SER A 298 11.19 -13.50 4.21
N LEU A 299 10.75 -12.27 4.08
CA LEU A 299 9.83 -11.62 5.02
C LEU A 299 8.39 -11.56 4.48
N VAL A 300 8.13 -12.13 3.30
CA VAL A 300 6.87 -11.98 2.56
C VAL A 300 5.63 -12.35 3.39
N THR A 301 5.67 -13.48 4.09
CA THR A 301 4.55 -13.91 4.95
C THR A 301 4.42 -13.04 6.21
N LYS A 302 5.55 -12.61 6.78
CA LYS A 302 5.58 -11.72 7.94
C LYS A 302 5.02 -10.33 7.59
N GLU A 303 5.43 -9.80 6.44
CA GLU A 303 4.90 -8.56 5.86
C GLU A 303 3.38 -8.66 5.68
N ALA A 304 2.89 -9.73 5.04
CA ALA A 304 1.46 -9.95 4.89
C ALA A 304 0.69 -10.00 6.23
N SER A 305 1.28 -10.59 7.26
CA SER A 305 0.72 -10.63 8.63
C SER A 305 0.67 -9.23 9.28
N ASN A 306 1.69 -8.40 9.07
CA ASN A 306 1.79 -7.07 9.66
C ASN A 306 0.73 -6.07 9.13
N ARG A 307 0.02 -6.40 8.05
CA ARG A 307 -1.09 -5.59 7.51
C ARG A 307 -2.21 -5.37 8.53
N VAL A 308 -2.47 -6.32 9.40
CA VAL A 308 -3.48 -6.18 10.47
C VAL A 308 -3.09 -5.03 11.41
N TRP A 309 -1.84 -5.01 11.83
CA TRP A 309 -1.35 -4.04 12.81
C TRP A 309 -1.21 -2.64 12.21
N ALA A 310 -0.82 -2.55 10.95
CA ALA A 310 -0.82 -1.28 10.20
C ALA A 310 -2.23 -0.68 10.13
N ALA A 311 -3.22 -1.46 9.71
CA ALA A 311 -4.61 -1.02 9.65
C ALA A 311 -5.15 -0.65 11.04
N GLN A 312 -4.86 -1.46 12.07
CA GLN A 312 -5.31 -1.21 13.43
C GLN A 312 -4.74 0.10 14.00
N ALA A 313 -3.46 0.38 13.76
CA ALA A 313 -2.84 1.63 14.19
C ALA A 313 -3.47 2.86 13.52
N VAL A 314 -3.72 2.80 12.20
CA VAL A 314 -4.37 3.89 11.47
C VAL A 314 -5.79 4.11 11.96
N LEU A 315 -6.60 3.06 12.06
CA LEU A 315 -7.98 3.16 12.52
C LEU A 315 -8.05 3.72 13.95
N SER A 316 -7.14 3.32 14.83
CA SER A 316 -7.10 3.85 16.20
C SER A 316 -6.76 5.33 16.25
N GLU A 317 -5.82 5.82 15.40
CA GLU A 317 -5.50 7.25 15.30
C GLU A 317 -6.69 8.09 14.79
N ILE A 318 -7.48 7.54 13.87
CA ILE A 318 -8.71 8.19 13.39
C ILE A 318 -9.75 8.24 14.50
N LEU A 319 -10.02 7.13 15.17
CA LEU A 319 -10.97 7.05 16.28
C LEU A 319 -10.62 8.02 17.44
N LEU A 320 -9.34 8.11 17.81
CA LEU A 320 -8.87 9.05 18.82
C LEU A 320 -9.04 10.52 18.41
N ALA A 321 -9.01 10.81 17.12
CA ALA A 321 -9.19 12.17 16.60
C ALA A 321 -10.68 12.55 16.49
N THR A 322 -11.58 11.58 16.29
CA THR A 322 -13.03 11.81 16.15
C THR A 322 -13.77 11.80 17.47
N ASN A 323 -13.20 11.19 18.52
CA ASN A 323 -13.78 11.15 19.87
C ASN A 323 -13.40 12.38 20.73
N LYS A 324 -12.68 13.37 20.13
CA LYS A 324 -12.40 14.67 20.74
C LYS A 324 -13.42 15.70 20.29
#